data_06e69fcc85ce5d751a23f426a9e1336f
#
_entry.id   06e69fcc85ce5d751a23f426a9e1336f
#
_cell.length_a   1.000
_cell.length_b   1.000
_cell.length_c   1.000
_cell.angle_alpha   90.00
_cell.angle_beta   90.00
_cell.angle_gamma   90.00
#
_symmetry.space_group_name_H-M   'P 1'
#
loop_
_entity.id
_entity.type
_entity.pdbx_description
1 polymer ?
#
loop_
_entity_poly.entity_id
_entity_poly.type
_entity_poly.pdbx_seq_one_letter_code
_entity_poly.pdbx_strand_id
1 'polypeptide(L)'
;MRPGRFIQLDEQAREALRQLYRQTKDADLRSRCQMLLLSADGHRVGEIAELTLFDENSVLFWFDRYEAEGLDGLEDRPKSGRPPKSR
;
A
#
# COMPACT_ATOMS: atom_id res chain seq x y z
N MET A 1 6.66 23.87 7.71
CA MET A 1 6.02 22.62 7.80
C MET A 1 5.79 21.98 6.45
N ARG A 2 6.04 20.70 6.32
CA ARG A 2 5.92 20.06 5.07
C ARG A 2 4.53 19.55 4.85
N PRO A 3 4.00 19.62 3.65
CA PRO A 3 2.69 19.05 3.38
C PRO A 3 2.74 17.54 3.56
N GLY A 4 1.64 16.98 3.95
CA GLY A 4 1.56 15.56 4.07
C GLY A 4 1.51 14.92 2.70
N ARG A 5 1.80 13.64 2.66
CA ARG A 5 1.70 12.89 1.44
C ARG A 5 0.40 12.10 1.44
N PHE A 6 -0.40 12.27 0.42
CA PHE A 6 -1.68 11.61 0.30
C PHE A 6 -1.79 10.93 -1.04
N ILE A 7 -2.36 9.74 -1.03
CA ILE A 7 -2.61 9.01 -2.26
C ILE A 7 -3.97 9.41 -2.79
N GLN A 8 -4.05 9.61 -4.09
CA GLN A 8 -5.31 9.95 -4.73
C GLN A 8 -5.88 8.72 -5.39
N LEU A 9 -7.11 8.40 -5.04
CA LEU A 9 -7.78 7.23 -5.60
C LEU A 9 -9.10 7.66 -6.20
N ASP A 10 -9.34 7.26 -7.44
CA ASP A 10 -10.67 7.43 -8.00
C ASP A 10 -11.54 6.29 -7.49
N GLU A 11 -12.79 6.28 -7.90
CA GLU A 11 -13.73 5.30 -7.41
C GLU A 11 -13.36 3.89 -7.77
N GLN A 12 -12.86 3.70 -8.96
CA GLN A 12 -12.46 2.38 -9.41
C GLN A 12 -11.26 1.87 -8.63
N ALA A 13 -10.29 2.72 -8.40
CA ALA A 13 -9.10 2.32 -7.66
C ALA A 13 -9.46 2.01 -6.22
N ARG A 14 -10.31 2.82 -5.63
CA ARG A 14 -10.73 2.59 -4.26
C ARG A 14 -11.46 1.26 -4.12
N GLU A 15 -12.32 0.97 -5.07
CA GLU A 15 -13.07 -0.28 -5.01
C GLU A 15 -12.14 -1.48 -5.21
N ALA A 16 -11.19 -1.36 -6.12
CA ALA A 16 -10.24 -2.44 -6.35
C ALA A 16 -9.43 -2.73 -5.08
N LEU A 17 -9.02 -1.69 -4.38
CA LEU A 17 -8.29 -1.88 -3.14
C LEU A 17 -9.15 -2.50 -2.06
N ARG A 18 -10.41 -2.11 -1.99
CA ARG A 18 -11.31 -2.70 -1.02
C ARG A 18 -11.52 -4.16 -1.28
N GLN A 19 -11.69 -4.53 -2.54
CA GLN A 19 -11.87 -5.93 -2.88
C GLN A 19 -10.64 -6.74 -2.56
N LEU A 20 -9.48 -6.23 -2.89
CA LEU A 20 -8.25 -6.92 -2.55
C LEU A 20 -8.11 -7.07 -1.05
N TYR A 21 -8.44 -6.04 -0.31
CA TYR A 21 -8.40 -6.07 1.14
C TYR A 21 -9.27 -7.19 1.70
N ARG A 22 -10.46 -7.34 1.13
CA ARG A 22 -11.39 -8.35 1.61
C ARG A 22 -11.03 -9.76 1.21
N GLN A 23 -10.42 -9.90 0.04
CA GLN A 23 -10.19 -11.21 -0.53
C GLN A 23 -8.87 -11.83 -0.16
N THR A 24 -7.88 -11.00 0.13
CA THR A 24 -6.56 -11.55 0.39
C THR A 24 -6.48 -12.20 1.75
N LYS A 25 -5.73 -13.28 1.82
CA LYS A 25 -5.43 -13.92 3.08
C LYS A 25 -4.10 -13.46 3.64
N ASP A 26 -3.38 -12.66 2.89
CA ASP A 26 -2.09 -12.17 3.30
C ASP A 26 -2.28 -10.93 4.18
N ALA A 27 -1.94 -11.04 5.44
CA ALA A 27 -2.11 -9.92 6.36
C ALA A 27 -1.29 -8.71 5.97
N ASP A 28 -0.10 -8.93 5.41
CA ASP A 28 0.73 -7.82 4.99
C ASP A 28 0.11 -7.09 3.82
N LEU A 29 -0.43 -7.82 2.87
CA LEU A 29 -1.08 -7.19 1.73
C LEU A 29 -2.31 -6.42 2.18
N ARG A 30 -3.03 -6.97 3.13
CA ARG A 30 -4.20 -6.28 3.66
C ARG A 30 -3.80 -4.96 4.30
N SER A 31 -2.70 -4.96 5.05
CA SER A 31 -2.22 -3.72 5.65
C SER A 31 -1.83 -2.70 4.60
N ARG A 32 -1.21 -3.15 3.51
CA ARG A 32 -0.82 -2.24 2.44
C ARG A 32 -2.03 -1.60 1.77
N CYS A 33 -3.07 -2.39 1.54
CA CYS A 33 -4.31 -1.84 1.00
C CYS A 33 -4.89 -0.82 1.97
N GLN A 34 -4.85 -1.12 3.25
CA GLN A 34 -5.37 -0.23 4.26
C GLN A 34 -4.62 1.09 4.27
N MET A 35 -3.30 1.05 4.11
CA MET A 35 -2.51 2.28 4.06
C MET A 35 -3.00 3.21 2.96
N LEU A 36 -3.24 2.65 1.79
CA LEU A 36 -3.67 3.47 0.67
C LEU A 36 -5.08 4.00 0.86
N LEU A 37 -5.97 3.17 1.37
CA LEU A 37 -7.34 3.61 1.61
C LEU A 37 -7.40 4.70 2.67
N LEU A 38 -6.61 4.56 3.72
CA LEU A 38 -6.58 5.58 4.76
C LEU A 38 -6.02 6.87 4.23
N SER A 39 -4.98 6.79 3.39
CA SER A 39 -4.41 7.99 2.81
C SER A 39 -5.42 8.71 1.94
N ALA A 40 -6.17 7.97 1.15
CA ALA A 40 -7.18 8.57 0.30
C ALA A 40 -8.29 9.22 1.11
N ASP A 41 -8.50 8.75 2.33
CA ASP A 41 -9.49 9.33 3.22
C ASP A 41 -8.97 10.55 3.98
N GLY A 42 -7.72 10.90 3.80
CA GLY A 42 -7.16 12.09 4.44
C GLY A 42 -6.31 11.85 5.65
N HIS A 43 -6.01 10.62 5.98
CA HIS A 43 -5.13 10.35 7.11
C HIS A 43 -3.69 10.62 6.74
N ARG A 44 -2.95 11.14 7.68
CA ARG A 44 -1.54 11.46 7.44
C ARG A 44 -0.68 10.21 7.58
N VAL A 45 0.51 10.27 7.00
CA VAL A 45 1.43 9.14 7.01
C VAL A 45 1.71 8.67 8.44
N GLY A 46 1.94 9.59 9.35
CA GLY A 46 2.19 9.20 10.73
C GLY A 46 1.02 8.48 11.37
N GLU A 47 -0.18 8.95 11.05
CA GLU A 47 -1.40 8.31 11.54
C GLU A 47 -1.56 6.91 10.98
N ILE A 48 -1.30 6.79 9.68
CA ILE A 48 -1.42 5.50 9.02
C ILE A 48 -0.42 4.51 9.60
N ALA A 49 0.78 4.97 9.84
CA ALA A 49 1.80 4.11 10.42
C ALA A 49 1.35 3.58 11.77
N GLU A 50 0.75 4.43 12.58
CA GLU A 50 0.26 3.99 13.87
C GLU A 50 -0.89 3.01 13.75
N LEU A 51 -1.81 3.30 12.86
CA LEU A 51 -2.99 2.45 12.70
C LEU A 51 -2.65 1.08 12.14
N THR A 52 -1.64 1.02 11.28
CA THR A 52 -1.27 -0.24 10.66
C THR A 52 -0.12 -0.94 11.38
N LEU A 53 0.45 -0.27 12.37
CA LEU A 53 1.58 -0.81 13.13
C LEU A 53 2.83 -0.97 12.26
N PHE A 54 2.96 -0.11 11.27
CA PHE A 54 4.16 -0.03 10.46
C PHE A 54 4.83 1.30 10.73
N ASP A 55 6.05 1.48 10.27
CA ASP A 55 6.70 2.77 10.42
C ASP A 55 6.39 3.64 9.21
N GLU A 56 6.72 4.92 9.33
CA GLU A 56 6.40 5.86 8.26
C GLU A 56 7.17 5.55 6.99
N ASN A 57 8.40 5.08 7.12
CA ASN A 57 9.18 4.74 5.94
C ASN A 57 8.53 3.61 5.15
N SER A 58 7.97 2.64 5.84
CA SER A 58 7.26 1.55 5.17
C SER A 58 6.03 2.06 4.45
N VAL A 59 5.29 2.95 5.09
CA VAL A 59 4.09 3.51 4.46
C VAL A 59 4.48 4.24 3.18
N LEU A 60 5.52 5.06 3.25
CA LEU A 60 5.96 5.80 2.08
C LEU A 60 6.48 4.87 0.99
N PHE A 61 7.16 3.81 1.38
CA PHE A 61 7.64 2.82 0.43
C PHE A 61 6.48 2.23 -0.37
N TRP A 62 5.40 1.86 0.30
CA TRP A 62 4.27 1.26 -0.39
C TRP A 62 3.50 2.27 -1.21
N PHE A 63 3.49 3.54 -0.81
CA PHE A 63 2.92 4.59 -1.63
C PHE A 63 3.70 4.71 -2.93
N ASP A 64 5.03 4.70 -2.85
CA ASP A 64 5.86 4.78 -4.03
C ASP A 64 5.62 3.60 -4.96
N ARG A 65 5.53 2.40 -4.38
CA ARG A 65 5.30 1.22 -5.18
C ARG A 65 3.96 1.28 -5.88
N TYR A 66 2.95 1.73 -5.18
CA TYR A 66 1.63 1.82 -5.77
C TYR A 66 1.61 2.84 -6.91
N GLU A 67 2.25 3.96 -6.70
CA GLU A 67 2.26 4.99 -7.73
C GLU A 67 3.04 4.55 -8.97
N ALA A 68 4.05 3.72 -8.78
CA ALA A 68 4.84 3.25 -9.89
C ALA A 68 4.21 2.08 -10.62
N GLU A 69 3.56 1.19 -9.89
CA GLU A 69 3.12 -0.08 -10.47
C GLU A 69 1.64 -0.40 -10.27
N GLY A 70 0.93 0.43 -9.55
CA GLY A 70 -0.48 0.17 -9.30
C GLY A 70 -0.65 -0.94 -8.28
N LEU A 71 -1.74 -1.69 -8.42
CA LEU A 71 -2.03 -2.75 -7.49
C LEU A 71 -0.95 -3.82 -7.46
N ASP A 72 -0.32 -4.06 -8.60
CA ASP A 72 0.74 -5.05 -8.64
C ASP A 72 1.90 -4.69 -7.73
N GLY A 73 2.12 -3.41 -7.51
CA GLY A 73 3.20 -2.98 -6.64
C GLY A 73 2.99 -3.30 -5.18
N LEU A 74 1.76 -3.59 -4.80
CA LEU A 74 1.47 -3.94 -3.43
C LEU A 74 1.69 -5.41 -3.14
N GLU A 75 1.68 -6.23 -4.16
CA GLU A 75 1.84 -7.65 -3.96
C GLU A 75 3.31 -8.00 -3.91
N ASP A 76 3.65 -8.76 -2.89
CA ASP A 76 5.03 -9.09 -2.66
C ASP A 76 5.29 -10.50 -3.15
N ARG A 77 5.22 -10.70 -4.45
CA ARG A 77 5.45 -12.01 -4.96
C ARG A 77 6.53 -11.97 -6.00
N PRO A 78 7.23 -13.07 -6.17
CA PRO A 78 8.33 -13.10 -7.10
C PRO A 78 7.82 -12.99 -8.52
N LYS A 79 8.61 -12.35 -9.35
CA LYS A 79 8.28 -12.28 -10.74
C LYS A 79 8.58 -13.58 -11.37
N SER A 80 7.75 -13.89 -12.32
CA SER A 80 7.92 -15.12 -13.04
C SER A 80 9.27 -15.13 -13.76
N GLY A 81 9.96 -16.21 -13.68
CA GLY A 81 11.24 -16.34 -14.34
C GLY A 81 12.40 -15.67 -13.63
N ARG A 82 12.12 -15.07 -12.48
CA ARG A 82 13.19 -14.40 -11.79
C ARG A 82 13.80 -15.31 -10.76
N PRO A 83 15.12 -15.47 -10.75
CA PRO A 83 15.70 -16.34 -9.74
C PRO A 83 15.59 -15.71 -8.38
N PRO A 84 15.56 -16.53 -7.33
CA PRO A 84 15.52 -15.97 -6.00
C PRO A 84 16.81 -15.25 -5.70
N LYS A 85 16.71 -14.29 -4.79
CA LYS A 85 17.85 -13.60 -4.37
C LYS A 85 18.73 -14.48 -3.71
N SER A 86 19.89 -14.54 -4.10
CA SER A 86 20.75 -15.38 -3.42
C SER A 86 21.31 -14.80 -2.31
N ARG A 87 21.40 -15.18 -1.77
CA ARG A 87 21.86 -14.74 -0.87
C ARG A 87 22.54 -15.04 -0.52
#